data_f05c01b8877a08273a30ea8f4d675d2d
#
_entry.id   f05c01b8877a08273a30ea8f4d675d2d
#
_cell.length_a   1.000
_cell.length_b   1.000
_cell.length_c   1.000
_cell.angle_alpha   90.00
_cell.angle_beta   90.00
_cell.angle_gamma   90.00
#
_symmetry.space_group_name_H-M   'P 1'
#
loop_
_entity.id
_entity.type
_entity.pdbx_description
1 polymer ?
#
loop_
_entity_poly.entity_id
_entity_poly.type
_entity_poly.pdbx_seq_one_letter_code
_entity_poly.pdbx_strand_id
1 'polypeptide(L)'
;MAPPHTERPVYENPLAERYASARMAALFAPRYRIQLWRRIWIALAVAQRALGLPVRAAQIAALQQHAEDVNLAVARQIEREVRHDVMAHVLAFGRQAPAAAGILHLGATSCDITDNADLMIYRDALGVISDRLADVLRALAAFAHKERAHACLGYTHLQPAQVTTIGKRASTWLQDFQLDFEHIQQVRATLKFRGLKGATGTQASYLELFRGDARKVRQLEQRVMRACGFTSVYAVCGQTYPRKVDAQIVAALTGVALSVSKMTNDIRYLQSVGELEEPFGAKQIGSSAMAYKRNPMRSERADSLARLLISLCSSPQMTAATQFLERTLDDSANRRIVMPEAFLACDAILLLARALGGGLTVYPQVVARRVREALPFLATEAILMLATAQGRSRQTVHARIRTHAMAATLQVRAGGANDLLERIAADPEIGLDLRTLQREMRPQRFVGCAPAQVAEYLAHDVRPLLRRYRRAFPDDNARLSY
;
A
#
# COMPACT_ATOMS: atom_id res chain seq x y z
N MET A 1 -43.90 -28.31 7.51
CA MET A 1 -43.18 -27.03 7.41
C MET A 1 -41.87 -27.18 8.20
N ALA A 2 -40.74 -27.20 7.54
CA ALA A 2 -39.45 -27.16 8.22
C ALA A 2 -39.28 -25.75 8.85
N PRO A 3 -38.72 -25.62 10.07
CA PRO A 3 -38.50 -24.31 10.67
C PRO A 3 -37.57 -23.50 9.81
N PRO A 4 -37.72 -22.16 9.77
CA PRO A 4 -36.86 -21.30 9.01
C PRO A 4 -35.41 -21.54 9.47
N HIS A 5 -34.49 -21.68 8.50
CA HIS A 5 -33.04 -21.74 8.75
C HIS A 5 -32.66 -20.53 9.61
N THR A 6 -32.52 -20.70 10.90
CA THR A 6 -31.84 -19.72 11.75
C THR A 6 -30.41 -19.67 11.26
N GLU A 7 -30.07 -18.61 10.53
CA GLU A 7 -28.69 -18.32 10.15
C GLU A 7 -27.86 -18.33 11.44
N ARG A 8 -26.92 -19.26 11.53
CA ARG A 8 -25.98 -19.24 12.65
C ARG A 8 -25.20 -17.93 12.55
N PRO A 9 -25.17 -17.11 13.61
CA PRO A 9 -24.35 -15.90 13.60
C PRO A 9 -22.90 -16.30 13.30
N VAL A 10 -22.35 -15.76 12.22
CA VAL A 10 -20.98 -16.04 11.76
C VAL A 10 -20.17 -14.77 11.97
N TYR A 11 -18.93 -14.90 12.44
CA TYR A 11 -18.01 -13.77 12.48
C TYR A 11 -17.72 -13.28 11.05
N GLU A 12 -18.02 -12.01 10.79
CA GLU A 12 -17.72 -11.33 9.53
C GLU A 12 -16.39 -10.57 9.69
N ASN A 13 -15.48 -10.75 8.73
CA ASN A 13 -14.19 -10.10 8.78
C ASN A 13 -14.33 -8.62 8.42
N PRO A 14 -14.08 -7.68 9.37
CA PRO A 14 -14.25 -6.25 9.13
C PRO A 14 -13.37 -5.70 7.98
N LEU A 15 -12.23 -6.32 7.68
CA LEU A 15 -11.41 -5.91 6.55
C LEU A 15 -12.16 -6.09 5.22
N ALA A 16 -12.82 -7.21 5.03
CA ALA A 16 -13.57 -7.50 3.81
C ALA A 16 -14.90 -6.74 3.74
N GLU A 17 -15.66 -6.70 4.88
CA GLU A 17 -17.00 -6.15 4.88
C GLU A 17 -17.04 -4.61 4.94
N ARG A 18 -16.03 -4.00 5.58
CA ARG A 18 -16.08 -2.58 5.92
C ARG A 18 -14.99 -1.73 5.31
N TYR A 19 -13.79 -2.25 5.13
CA TYR A 19 -12.62 -1.40 4.88
C TYR A 19 -12.02 -1.54 3.49
N ALA A 20 -11.81 -2.76 3.01
CA ALA A 20 -11.23 -2.99 1.70
C ALA A 20 -12.24 -2.81 0.57
N SER A 21 -11.74 -2.65 -0.65
CA SER A 21 -12.60 -2.60 -1.83
C SER A 21 -13.22 -3.96 -2.14
N ALA A 22 -14.42 -3.95 -2.73
CA ALA A 22 -15.08 -5.16 -3.21
C ALA A 22 -14.20 -5.95 -4.19
N ARG A 23 -13.39 -5.26 -5.00
CA ARG A 23 -12.44 -5.89 -5.93
C ARG A 23 -11.37 -6.69 -5.20
N MET A 24 -10.73 -6.10 -4.19
CA MET A 24 -9.71 -6.80 -3.40
C MET A 24 -10.33 -7.98 -2.65
N ALA A 25 -11.49 -7.80 -2.03
CA ALA A 25 -12.21 -8.87 -1.33
C ALA A 25 -12.58 -10.02 -2.27
N ALA A 26 -13.01 -9.72 -3.50
CA ALA A 26 -13.37 -10.73 -4.51
C ALA A 26 -12.18 -11.62 -4.91
N LEU A 27 -10.95 -11.09 -4.98
CA LEU A 27 -9.74 -11.86 -5.31
C LEU A 27 -9.43 -12.96 -4.27
N PHE A 28 -9.81 -12.74 -3.01
CA PHE A 28 -9.61 -13.71 -1.93
C PHE A 28 -10.86 -14.54 -1.61
N ALA A 29 -11.95 -14.33 -2.36
CA ALA A 29 -13.17 -15.11 -2.17
C ALA A 29 -12.96 -16.61 -2.48
N PRO A 30 -13.52 -17.54 -1.67
CA PRO A 30 -13.37 -18.98 -1.90
C PRO A 30 -13.77 -19.41 -3.31
N ARG A 31 -14.86 -18.85 -3.86
CA ARG A 31 -15.32 -19.16 -5.24
C ARG A 31 -14.26 -18.82 -6.27
N TYR A 32 -13.64 -17.62 -6.20
CA TYR A 32 -12.63 -17.19 -7.15
C TYR A 32 -11.39 -18.10 -7.12
N ARG A 33 -10.92 -18.48 -5.93
CA ARG A 33 -9.81 -19.44 -5.79
C ARG A 33 -10.10 -20.76 -6.50
N ILE A 34 -11.29 -21.32 -6.35
CA ILE A 34 -11.65 -22.59 -6.98
C ILE A 34 -11.83 -22.43 -8.50
N GLN A 35 -12.31 -21.31 -8.98
CA GLN A 35 -12.32 -20.99 -10.42
C GLN A 35 -10.90 -21.02 -11.01
N LEU A 36 -9.91 -20.48 -10.29
CA LEU A 36 -8.49 -20.57 -10.70
C LEU A 36 -7.98 -22.02 -10.68
N TRP A 37 -8.36 -22.84 -9.69
CA TRP A 37 -8.01 -24.27 -9.70
C TRP A 37 -8.56 -24.96 -10.94
N ARG A 38 -9.83 -24.75 -11.27
CA ARG A 38 -10.47 -25.28 -12.47
C ARG A 38 -9.76 -24.81 -13.74
N ARG A 39 -9.41 -23.54 -13.82
CA ARG A 39 -8.64 -22.97 -14.91
C ARG A 39 -7.29 -23.69 -15.10
N ILE A 40 -6.58 -23.99 -14.02
CA ILE A 40 -5.31 -24.73 -14.07
C ILE A 40 -5.55 -26.19 -14.52
N TRP A 41 -6.57 -26.89 -14.01
CA TRP A 41 -6.90 -28.25 -14.45
C TRP A 41 -7.28 -28.29 -15.92
N ILE A 42 -8.06 -27.34 -16.41
CA ILE A 42 -8.40 -27.23 -17.84
C ILE A 42 -7.15 -26.97 -18.68
N ALA A 43 -6.29 -26.04 -18.27
CA ALA A 43 -5.04 -25.74 -18.95
C ALA A 43 -4.11 -26.97 -19.00
N LEU A 44 -4.06 -27.74 -17.91
CA LEU A 44 -3.32 -29.00 -17.83
C LEU A 44 -3.86 -30.03 -18.85
N ALA A 45 -5.17 -30.27 -18.87
CA ALA A 45 -5.79 -31.21 -19.81
C ALA A 45 -5.60 -30.81 -21.28
N VAL A 46 -5.73 -29.51 -21.60
CA VAL A 46 -5.46 -28.94 -22.92
C VAL A 46 -4.00 -29.17 -23.33
N ALA A 47 -3.06 -28.91 -22.47
CA ALA A 47 -1.63 -29.09 -22.73
C ALA A 47 -1.24 -30.57 -22.85
N GLN A 48 -1.80 -31.44 -22.01
CA GLN A 48 -1.61 -32.90 -22.09
C GLN A 48 -2.07 -33.46 -23.40
N ARG A 49 -3.28 -33.07 -23.85
CA ARG A 49 -3.78 -33.48 -25.17
C ARG A 49 -2.86 -33.02 -26.32
N ALA A 50 -2.45 -31.76 -26.28
CA ALA A 50 -1.57 -31.18 -27.32
C ALA A 50 -0.19 -31.87 -27.40
N LEU A 51 0.22 -32.59 -26.34
CA LEU A 51 1.47 -33.33 -26.25
C LEU A 51 1.30 -34.86 -26.49
N GLY A 52 0.10 -35.29 -26.88
CA GLY A 52 -0.18 -36.62 -27.29
C GLY A 52 -0.64 -37.61 -26.22
N LEU A 53 -1.02 -37.10 -25.02
CA LEU A 53 -1.67 -37.96 -24.05
C LEU A 53 -3.14 -38.23 -24.44
N PRO A 54 -3.75 -39.37 -24.00
CA PRO A 54 -5.08 -39.80 -24.42
C PRO A 54 -6.21 -38.97 -23.78
N VAL A 55 -6.14 -37.66 -23.93
CA VAL A 55 -7.16 -36.72 -23.51
C VAL A 55 -8.01 -36.29 -24.70
N ARG A 56 -9.33 -36.54 -24.65
CA ARG A 56 -10.25 -36.28 -25.76
C ARG A 56 -10.75 -34.83 -25.73
N ALA A 57 -11.07 -34.28 -26.91
CA ALA A 57 -11.63 -32.91 -27.02
C ALA A 57 -12.94 -32.75 -26.23
N ALA A 58 -13.82 -33.76 -26.28
CA ALA A 58 -15.09 -33.77 -25.56
C ALA A 58 -14.90 -33.68 -24.01
N GLN A 59 -13.84 -34.28 -23.49
CA GLN A 59 -13.51 -34.18 -22.07
C GLN A 59 -13.13 -32.74 -21.68
N ILE A 60 -12.30 -32.08 -22.50
CA ILE A 60 -11.93 -30.67 -22.27
C ILE A 60 -13.15 -29.77 -22.37
N ALA A 61 -14.01 -29.95 -23.36
CA ALA A 61 -15.23 -29.19 -23.55
C ALA A 61 -16.18 -29.33 -22.31
N ALA A 62 -16.33 -30.55 -21.79
CA ALA A 62 -17.11 -30.80 -20.59
C ALA A 62 -16.54 -30.06 -19.35
N LEU A 63 -15.21 -29.98 -19.18
CA LEU A 63 -14.59 -29.19 -18.12
C LEU A 63 -14.80 -27.69 -18.32
N GLN A 64 -14.65 -27.19 -19.54
CA GLN A 64 -14.84 -25.77 -19.87
C GLN A 64 -16.27 -25.30 -19.63
N GLN A 65 -17.28 -26.15 -19.91
CA GLN A 65 -18.69 -25.86 -19.67
C GLN A 65 -18.98 -25.56 -18.18
N HIS A 66 -18.26 -26.22 -17.28
CA HIS A 66 -18.46 -26.07 -15.83
C HIS A 66 -17.33 -25.30 -15.13
N ALA A 67 -16.49 -24.56 -15.89
CA ALA A 67 -15.34 -23.85 -15.33
C ALA A 67 -15.72 -22.87 -14.21
N GLU A 68 -16.83 -22.13 -14.40
CA GLU A 68 -17.29 -21.08 -13.48
C GLU A 68 -18.37 -21.57 -12.51
N ASP A 69 -18.97 -22.73 -12.74
CA ASP A 69 -20.06 -23.30 -11.95
C ASP A 69 -19.54 -24.01 -10.68
N VAL A 70 -19.02 -23.23 -9.73
CA VAL A 70 -18.45 -23.73 -8.47
C VAL A 70 -19.54 -23.93 -7.43
N ASN A 71 -19.80 -25.16 -7.02
CA ASN A 71 -20.68 -25.51 -5.91
C ASN A 71 -19.86 -25.82 -4.65
N LEU A 72 -19.68 -24.79 -3.82
CA LEU A 72 -18.91 -24.90 -2.56
C LEU A 72 -19.61 -25.81 -1.52
N ALA A 73 -20.94 -25.90 -1.52
CA ALA A 73 -21.66 -26.74 -0.56
C ALA A 73 -21.39 -28.22 -0.83
N VAL A 74 -21.47 -28.66 -2.09
CA VAL A 74 -21.14 -30.04 -2.49
C VAL A 74 -19.68 -30.35 -2.18
N ALA A 75 -18.76 -29.44 -2.50
CA ALA A 75 -17.35 -29.65 -2.20
C ALA A 75 -17.09 -29.83 -0.70
N ARG A 76 -17.70 -29.00 0.16
CA ARG A 76 -17.61 -29.12 1.62
C ARG A 76 -18.18 -30.42 2.15
N GLN A 77 -19.25 -30.93 1.53
CA GLN A 77 -19.81 -32.24 1.91
C GLN A 77 -18.80 -33.36 1.62
N ILE A 78 -18.23 -33.38 0.40
CA ILE A 78 -17.23 -34.35 0.01
C ILE A 78 -15.98 -34.24 0.88
N GLU A 79 -15.53 -33.01 1.21
CA GLU A 79 -14.36 -32.79 2.04
C GLU A 79 -14.51 -33.41 3.44
N ARG A 80 -15.71 -33.36 4.03
CA ARG A 80 -15.98 -34.03 5.32
C ARG A 80 -15.80 -35.55 5.26
N GLU A 81 -16.04 -36.14 4.11
CA GLU A 81 -15.89 -37.57 3.87
C GLU A 81 -14.42 -37.96 3.60
N VAL A 82 -13.78 -37.25 2.65
CA VAL A 82 -12.43 -37.59 2.19
C VAL A 82 -11.31 -36.89 2.95
N ARG A 83 -11.62 -35.89 3.77
CA ARG A 83 -10.71 -35.09 4.62
C ARG A 83 -9.51 -34.49 3.84
N HIS A 84 -9.79 -34.10 2.59
CA HIS A 84 -8.79 -33.50 1.72
C HIS A 84 -9.45 -32.49 0.76
N ASP A 85 -9.10 -31.22 0.90
CA ASP A 85 -9.72 -30.08 0.19
C ASP A 85 -9.60 -30.20 -1.34
N VAL A 86 -8.37 -30.39 -1.86
CA VAL A 86 -8.15 -30.48 -3.32
C VAL A 86 -8.89 -31.67 -3.91
N MET A 87 -8.84 -32.85 -3.27
CA MET A 87 -9.55 -34.03 -3.74
C MET A 87 -11.06 -33.85 -3.70
N ALA A 88 -11.60 -33.16 -2.71
CA ALA A 88 -13.01 -32.81 -2.66
C ALA A 88 -13.45 -31.99 -3.88
N HIS A 89 -12.63 -31.04 -4.31
CA HIS A 89 -12.90 -30.24 -5.51
C HIS A 89 -12.66 -30.99 -6.82
N VAL A 90 -11.69 -31.92 -6.89
CA VAL A 90 -11.52 -32.85 -8.02
C VAL A 90 -12.80 -33.70 -8.19
N LEU A 91 -13.29 -34.32 -7.10
CA LEU A 91 -14.50 -35.14 -7.12
C LEU A 91 -15.75 -34.32 -7.46
N ALA A 92 -15.90 -33.13 -6.87
CA ALA A 92 -17.03 -32.25 -7.17
C ALA A 92 -17.04 -31.82 -8.64
N PHE A 93 -15.90 -31.47 -9.20
CA PHE A 93 -15.76 -31.11 -10.61
C PHE A 93 -15.98 -32.32 -11.55
N GLY A 94 -15.48 -33.51 -11.16
CA GLY A 94 -15.73 -34.76 -11.89
C GLY A 94 -17.19 -35.17 -11.91
N ARG A 95 -17.96 -34.92 -10.84
CA ARG A 95 -19.42 -35.13 -10.82
C ARG A 95 -20.16 -34.22 -11.82
N GLN A 96 -19.70 -32.98 -12.02
CA GLN A 96 -20.26 -32.07 -13.02
C GLN A 96 -19.85 -32.41 -14.45
N ALA A 97 -18.64 -32.96 -14.64
CA ALA A 97 -18.10 -33.37 -15.92
C ALA A 97 -17.70 -34.86 -15.93
N PRO A 98 -18.66 -35.82 -15.86
CA PRO A 98 -18.36 -37.24 -15.66
C PRO A 98 -17.44 -37.82 -16.76
N ALA A 99 -17.59 -37.38 -18.00
CA ALA A 99 -16.76 -37.81 -19.10
C ALA A 99 -15.26 -37.47 -18.94
N ALA A 100 -14.96 -36.47 -18.12
CA ALA A 100 -13.62 -35.97 -17.84
C ALA A 100 -13.07 -36.37 -16.46
N ALA A 101 -13.88 -37.02 -15.60
CA ALA A 101 -13.48 -37.33 -14.23
C ALA A 101 -12.13 -38.08 -14.16
N GLY A 102 -11.88 -39.01 -15.06
CA GLY A 102 -10.68 -39.82 -15.08
C GLY A 102 -9.41 -39.11 -15.56
N ILE A 103 -9.51 -37.91 -16.12
CA ILE A 103 -8.35 -37.08 -16.54
C ILE A 103 -8.06 -35.89 -15.61
N LEU A 104 -8.94 -35.61 -14.66
CA LEU A 104 -8.73 -34.53 -13.71
C LEU A 104 -7.51 -34.83 -12.82
N HIS A 105 -6.69 -33.82 -12.61
CA HIS A 105 -5.52 -33.90 -11.71
C HIS A 105 -4.45 -34.92 -12.14
N LEU A 106 -4.46 -35.35 -13.41
CA LEU A 106 -3.58 -36.41 -13.93
C LEU A 106 -2.10 -35.99 -13.85
N GLY A 107 -1.32 -36.72 -13.06
CA GLY A 107 0.10 -36.47 -12.81
C GLY A 107 0.39 -35.33 -11.84
N ALA A 108 -0.64 -34.59 -11.39
CA ALA A 108 -0.47 -33.43 -10.53
C ALA A 108 -0.45 -33.78 -9.04
N THR A 109 0.22 -32.96 -8.27
CA THR A 109 0.05 -32.89 -6.81
C THR A 109 -0.78 -31.66 -6.43
N SER A 110 -1.31 -31.63 -5.22
CA SER A 110 -2.15 -30.52 -4.75
C SER A 110 -1.50 -29.14 -4.96
N CYS A 111 -0.22 -28.99 -4.68
CA CYS A 111 0.50 -27.73 -4.84
C CYS A 111 0.76 -27.33 -6.29
N ASP A 112 0.68 -28.25 -7.27
CA ASP A 112 0.67 -27.88 -8.70
C ASP A 112 -0.56 -27.01 -9.04
N ILE A 113 -1.62 -27.13 -8.24
CA ILE A 113 -2.88 -26.38 -8.40
C ILE A 113 -2.95 -25.21 -7.42
N THR A 114 -2.85 -25.49 -6.12
CA THR A 114 -3.08 -24.52 -5.06
C THR A 114 -2.05 -23.39 -5.07
N ASP A 115 -0.77 -23.72 -5.12
CA ASP A 115 0.30 -22.75 -5.06
C ASP A 115 0.34 -21.86 -6.32
N ASN A 116 0.07 -22.44 -7.49
CA ASN A 116 -0.01 -21.67 -8.72
C ASN A 116 -1.23 -20.74 -8.72
N ALA A 117 -2.37 -21.16 -8.18
CA ALA A 117 -3.54 -20.32 -8.03
C ALA A 117 -3.28 -19.17 -7.03
N ASP A 118 -2.61 -19.44 -5.90
CA ASP A 118 -2.22 -18.39 -4.95
C ASP A 118 -1.32 -17.34 -5.61
N LEU A 119 -0.33 -17.75 -6.42
CA LEU A 119 0.54 -16.81 -7.16
C LEU A 119 -0.24 -15.99 -8.21
N MET A 120 -1.28 -16.56 -8.84
CA MET A 120 -2.19 -15.81 -9.72
C MET A 120 -2.95 -14.75 -8.93
N ILE A 121 -3.51 -15.11 -7.75
CA ILE A 121 -4.20 -14.17 -6.86
C ILE A 121 -3.26 -13.04 -6.43
N TYR A 122 -2.07 -13.36 -5.98
CA TYR A 122 -1.11 -12.35 -5.49
C TYR A 122 -0.64 -11.41 -6.60
N ARG A 123 -0.40 -11.92 -7.82
CA ARG A 123 -0.09 -11.08 -8.98
C ARG A 123 -1.20 -10.07 -9.27
N ASP A 124 -2.44 -10.54 -9.25
CA ASP A 124 -3.60 -9.71 -9.55
C ASP A 124 -3.88 -8.72 -8.39
N ALA A 125 -3.73 -9.15 -7.13
CA ALA A 125 -3.84 -8.29 -5.96
C ALA A 125 -2.76 -7.20 -5.94
N LEU A 126 -1.50 -7.52 -6.25
CA LEU A 126 -0.43 -6.52 -6.43
C LEU A 126 -0.75 -5.55 -7.56
N GLY A 127 -1.48 -5.99 -8.60
CA GLY A 127 -2.02 -5.11 -9.63
C GLY A 127 -2.99 -4.09 -9.08
N VAL A 128 -3.93 -4.51 -8.22
CA VAL A 128 -4.87 -3.60 -7.53
C VAL A 128 -4.11 -2.61 -6.64
N ILE A 129 -3.15 -3.08 -5.83
CA ILE A 129 -2.33 -2.19 -4.99
C ILE A 129 -1.57 -1.17 -5.83
N SER A 130 -1.01 -1.57 -6.97
CA SER A 130 -0.34 -0.65 -7.90
C SER A 130 -1.28 0.44 -8.43
N ASP A 131 -2.51 0.05 -8.79
CA ASP A 131 -3.54 1.00 -9.24
C ASP A 131 -3.90 2.00 -8.14
N ARG A 132 -4.07 1.53 -6.88
CA ARG A 132 -4.34 2.40 -5.72
C ARG A 132 -3.19 3.36 -5.43
N LEU A 133 -1.94 2.87 -5.46
CA LEU A 133 -0.76 3.72 -5.28
C LEU A 133 -0.67 4.80 -6.36
N ALA A 134 -0.94 4.46 -7.62
CA ALA A 134 -0.98 5.45 -8.69
C ALA A 134 -2.06 6.52 -8.45
N ASP A 135 -3.20 6.17 -7.86
CA ASP A 135 -4.25 7.13 -7.50
C ASP A 135 -3.85 8.02 -6.31
N VAL A 136 -3.16 7.48 -5.30
CA VAL A 136 -2.56 8.25 -4.20
C VAL A 136 -1.53 9.25 -4.75
N LEU A 137 -0.63 8.78 -5.61
CA LEU A 137 0.39 9.64 -6.24
C LEU A 137 -0.25 10.79 -7.04
N ARG A 138 -1.33 10.54 -7.79
CA ARG A 138 -2.05 11.60 -8.51
C ARG A 138 -2.67 12.62 -7.56
N ALA A 139 -3.32 12.16 -6.51
CA ALA A 139 -3.98 13.02 -5.52
C ALA A 139 -2.96 13.92 -4.78
N LEU A 140 -1.89 13.33 -4.27
CA LEU A 140 -0.83 14.06 -3.57
C LEU A 140 -0.05 15.00 -4.50
N ALA A 141 0.21 14.60 -5.76
CA ALA A 141 0.87 15.46 -6.74
C ALA A 141 0.05 16.71 -7.06
N ALA A 142 -1.27 16.57 -7.17
CA ALA A 142 -2.17 17.71 -7.37
C ALA A 142 -2.16 18.66 -6.16
N PHE A 143 -2.22 18.12 -4.94
CA PHE A 143 -2.14 18.90 -3.70
C PHE A 143 -0.78 19.60 -3.54
N ALA A 144 0.32 18.87 -3.72
CA ALA A 144 1.68 19.43 -3.65
C ALA A 144 1.89 20.56 -4.67
N HIS A 145 1.38 20.38 -5.91
CA HIS A 145 1.47 21.42 -6.94
C HIS A 145 0.68 22.69 -6.56
N LYS A 146 -0.55 22.52 -6.07
CA LYS A 146 -1.40 23.61 -5.62
C LYS A 146 -0.74 24.43 -4.52
N GLU A 147 -0.18 23.75 -3.53
CA GLU A 147 0.37 24.38 -2.33
C GLU A 147 1.90 24.63 -2.39
N ARG A 148 2.53 24.50 -3.56
CA ARG A 148 4.00 24.58 -3.74
C ARG A 148 4.66 25.85 -3.25
N ALA A 149 3.93 26.99 -3.32
CA ALA A 149 4.41 28.28 -2.90
C ALA A 149 3.84 28.77 -1.55
N HIS A 150 2.98 27.98 -0.92
CA HIS A 150 2.31 28.35 0.33
C HIS A 150 3.27 28.17 1.50
N ALA A 151 3.85 29.27 1.98
CA ALA A 151 4.81 29.29 3.09
C ALA A 151 4.17 28.80 4.39
N CYS A 152 4.86 27.91 5.09
CA CYS A 152 4.46 27.40 6.41
C CYS A 152 5.69 27.14 7.29
N LEU A 153 5.46 26.91 8.59
CA LEU A 153 6.54 26.50 9.48
C LEU A 153 7.03 25.07 9.14
N GLY A 154 8.34 24.93 9.02
CA GLY A 154 9.02 23.64 9.04
C GLY A 154 9.44 23.29 10.46
N TYR A 155 9.29 22.02 10.83
CA TYR A 155 9.57 21.53 12.17
C TYR A 155 10.70 20.49 12.14
N THR A 156 11.63 20.62 13.09
CA THR A 156 12.56 19.55 13.47
C THR A 156 12.39 19.31 14.96
N HIS A 157 12.39 18.05 15.40
CA HIS A 157 12.14 17.71 16.81
C HIS A 157 10.82 18.31 17.36
N LEU A 158 9.80 18.46 16.53
CA LEU A 158 8.53 19.14 16.80
C LEU A 158 8.68 20.61 17.25
N GLN A 159 9.84 21.22 16.97
CA GLN A 159 10.07 22.65 17.19
C GLN A 159 10.12 23.38 15.84
N PRO A 160 9.58 24.62 15.75
CA PRO A 160 9.77 25.47 14.58
C PRO A 160 11.26 25.65 14.30
N ALA A 161 11.70 25.33 13.08
CA ALA A 161 13.11 25.37 12.70
C ALA A 161 13.40 26.40 11.59
N GLN A 162 12.65 26.32 10.51
CA GLN A 162 12.74 27.26 9.37
C GLN A 162 11.38 27.34 8.66
N VAL A 163 11.24 28.29 7.74
CA VAL A 163 10.08 28.35 6.85
C VAL A 163 10.27 27.37 5.70
N THR A 164 9.21 26.67 5.34
CA THR A 164 9.13 25.79 4.18
C THR A 164 7.83 26.08 3.43
N THR A 165 7.38 25.18 2.54
CA THR A 165 6.04 25.26 1.96
C THR A 165 5.21 24.01 2.23
N ILE A 166 3.89 24.15 2.24
CA ILE A 166 2.95 23.03 2.41
C ILE A 166 3.16 22.02 1.27
N GLY A 167 3.34 22.50 0.03
CA GLY A 167 3.61 21.62 -1.10
C GLY A 167 4.93 20.87 -0.97
N LYS A 168 5.99 21.47 -0.40
CA LYS A 168 7.25 20.78 -0.14
C LYS A 168 7.07 19.66 0.88
N ARG A 169 6.33 19.90 1.96
CA ARG A 169 5.96 18.85 2.92
C ARG A 169 5.18 17.71 2.27
N ALA A 170 4.16 18.03 1.47
CA ALA A 170 3.39 17.03 0.75
C ALA A 170 4.26 16.23 -0.24
N SER A 171 5.30 16.85 -0.82
CA SER A 171 6.23 16.16 -1.70
C SER A 171 7.08 15.11 -0.97
N THR A 172 7.35 15.27 0.32
CA THR A 172 8.04 14.20 1.08
C THR A 172 7.15 12.98 1.27
N TRP A 173 5.85 13.17 1.54
CA TRP A 173 4.89 12.05 1.56
C TRP A 173 4.78 11.39 0.19
N LEU A 174 4.68 12.20 -0.86
CA LEU A 174 4.58 11.73 -2.24
C LEU A 174 5.80 10.89 -2.65
N GLN A 175 7.00 11.26 -2.21
CA GLN A 175 8.23 10.52 -2.48
C GLN A 175 8.23 9.13 -1.79
N ASP A 176 7.76 9.04 -0.54
CA ASP A 176 7.62 7.76 0.15
C ASP A 176 6.70 6.82 -0.63
N PHE A 177 5.53 7.30 -1.08
CA PHE A 177 4.60 6.50 -1.91
C PHE A 177 5.16 6.18 -3.31
N GLN A 178 6.02 7.01 -3.88
CA GLN A 178 6.70 6.68 -5.13
C GLN A 178 7.66 5.49 -4.94
N LEU A 179 8.45 5.48 -3.88
CA LEU A 179 9.33 4.36 -3.54
C LEU A 179 8.52 3.06 -3.35
N ASP A 180 7.39 3.13 -2.65
CA ASP A 180 6.49 1.99 -2.48
C ASP A 180 5.94 1.50 -3.82
N PHE A 181 5.51 2.42 -4.69
CA PHE A 181 4.99 2.07 -6.02
C PHE A 181 6.04 1.32 -6.83
N GLU A 182 7.26 1.82 -6.89
CA GLU A 182 8.37 1.19 -7.61
C GLU A 182 8.68 -0.20 -7.03
N HIS A 183 8.71 -0.35 -5.71
CA HIS A 183 8.95 -1.63 -5.04
C HIS A 183 7.82 -2.64 -5.31
N ILE A 184 6.55 -2.24 -5.21
CA ILE A 184 5.40 -3.10 -5.54
C ILE A 184 5.45 -3.56 -7.01
N GLN A 185 5.79 -2.66 -7.95
CA GLN A 185 5.97 -3.02 -9.36
C GLN A 185 7.09 -4.05 -9.54
N GLN A 186 8.21 -3.88 -8.85
CA GLN A 186 9.33 -4.82 -8.89
C GLN A 186 8.92 -6.19 -8.36
N VAL A 187 8.28 -6.26 -7.19
CA VAL A 187 7.81 -7.52 -6.60
C VAL A 187 6.83 -8.21 -7.54
N ARG A 188 5.87 -7.47 -8.10
CA ARG A 188 4.90 -8.00 -9.08
C ARG A 188 5.57 -8.56 -10.34
N ALA A 189 6.55 -7.86 -10.88
CA ALA A 189 7.28 -8.26 -12.09
C ALA A 189 8.16 -9.49 -11.89
N THR A 190 8.64 -9.72 -10.68
CA THR A 190 9.49 -10.86 -10.33
C THR A 190 8.73 -12.12 -9.95
N LEU A 191 7.39 -12.05 -9.80
CA LEU A 191 6.57 -13.24 -9.54
C LEU A 191 6.65 -14.23 -10.71
N LYS A 192 6.88 -15.48 -10.35
CA LYS A 192 6.95 -16.59 -11.31
C LYS A 192 5.88 -17.62 -10.99
N PHE A 193 5.49 -18.38 -12.01
CA PHE A 193 4.67 -19.57 -11.82
C PHE A 193 5.47 -20.62 -11.04
N ARG A 194 4.87 -21.33 -10.08
CA ARG A 194 5.58 -22.41 -9.38
C ARG A 194 6.03 -23.48 -10.38
N GLY A 195 5.24 -23.70 -11.40
CA GLY A 195 5.39 -24.75 -12.36
C GLY A 195 4.63 -26.02 -11.98
N LEU A 196 4.77 -27.03 -12.82
CA LEU A 196 4.24 -28.37 -12.62
C LEU A 196 5.39 -29.27 -12.12
N LYS A 197 5.64 -29.25 -10.81
CA LYS A 197 6.84 -29.85 -10.21
C LYS A 197 6.59 -31.22 -9.56
N GLY A 198 5.32 -31.56 -9.28
CA GLY A 198 4.97 -32.77 -8.56
C GLY A 198 5.26 -32.71 -7.05
N ALA A 199 5.21 -33.87 -6.39
CA ALA A 199 5.19 -33.97 -4.94
C ALA A 199 6.49 -33.53 -4.24
N THR A 200 7.64 -33.68 -4.89
CA THR A 200 8.95 -33.33 -4.32
C THR A 200 9.78 -32.41 -5.23
N GLY A 201 9.16 -31.84 -6.26
CA GLY A 201 9.84 -30.93 -7.17
C GLY A 201 10.55 -31.61 -8.35
N THR A 202 10.56 -32.93 -8.41
CA THR A 202 11.31 -33.72 -9.41
C THR A 202 10.60 -33.93 -10.74
N GLN A 203 9.30 -33.62 -10.82
CA GLN A 203 8.44 -33.88 -11.99
C GLN A 203 8.29 -35.37 -12.34
N ALA A 204 8.62 -36.30 -11.42
CA ALA A 204 8.67 -37.74 -11.68
C ALA A 204 7.36 -38.28 -12.27
N SER A 205 6.19 -37.91 -11.69
CA SER A 205 4.88 -38.36 -12.20
C SER A 205 4.61 -37.90 -13.63
N TYR A 206 5.02 -36.68 -13.98
CA TYR A 206 4.89 -36.16 -15.34
C TYR A 206 5.86 -36.86 -16.31
N LEU A 207 7.08 -37.14 -15.85
CA LEU A 207 8.07 -37.84 -16.64
C LEU A 207 7.59 -39.25 -16.97
N GLU A 208 6.96 -39.93 -16.03
CA GLU A 208 6.34 -41.26 -16.25
C GLU A 208 5.20 -41.18 -17.24
N LEU A 209 4.29 -40.21 -17.16
CA LEU A 209 3.20 -40.00 -18.14
C LEU A 209 3.72 -39.85 -19.56
N PHE A 210 4.87 -39.24 -19.74
CA PHE A 210 5.51 -39.08 -21.04
C PHE A 210 6.60 -40.14 -21.35
N ARG A 211 6.61 -41.25 -20.60
CA ARG A 211 7.52 -42.37 -20.82
C ARG A 211 9.00 -41.94 -20.88
N GLY A 212 9.41 -41.06 -19.99
CA GLY A 212 10.78 -40.55 -19.88
C GLY A 212 11.11 -39.36 -20.78
N ASP A 213 10.15 -38.84 -21.59
CA ASP A 213 10.40 -37.66 -22.42
C ASP A 213 10.39 -36.35 -21.64
N ALA A 214 11.55 -35.97 -21.13
CA ALA A 214 11.74 -34.72 -20.37
C ALA A 214 11.47 -33.44 -21.21
N ARG A 215 11.52 -33.52 -22.57
CA ARG A 215 11.18 -32.37 -23.43
C ARG A 215 9.69 -32.09 -23.36
N LYS A 216 8.86 -33.13 -23.43
CA LYS A 216 7.39 -33.01 -23.30
C LYS A 216 6.99 -32.49 -21.91
N VAL A 217 7.66 -32.93 -20.84
CA VAL A 217 7.42 -32.40 -19.49
C VAL A 217 7.68 -30.89 -19.43
N ARG A 218 8.80 -30.42 -19.98
CA ARG A 218 9.09 -28.98 -20.06
C ARG A 218 8.07 -28.21 -20.92
N GLN A 219 7.64 -28.80 -22.04
CA GLN A 219 6.61 -28.19 -22.89
C GLN A 219 5.25 -28.13 -22.20
N LEU A 220 4.88 -29.15 -21.41
CA LEU A 220 3.67 -29.17 -20.59
C LEU A 220 3.68 -28.00 -19.60
N GLU A 221 4.73 -27.87 -18.81
CA GLU A 221 4.90 -26.80 -17.83
C GLU A 221 4.80 -25.42 -18.49
N GLN A 222 5.49 -25.18 -19.61
CA GLN A 222 5.46 -23.91 -20.33
C GLN A 222 4.09 -23.57 -20.89
N ARG A 223 3.34 -24.55 -21.41
CA ARG A 223 1.99 -24.33 -21.94
C ARG A 223 1.02 -23.93 -20.82
N VAL A 224 1.05 -24.63 -19.70
CA VAL A 224 0.19 -24.31 -18.53
C VAL A 224 0.57 -22.96 -17.95
N MET A 225 1.86 -22.69 -17.75
CA MET A 225 2.36 -21.40 -17.31
C MET A 225 1.80 -20.22 -18.14
N ARG A 226 1.90 -20.33 -19.49
CA ARG A 226 1.40 -19.27 -20.40
C ARG A 226 -0.12 -19.14 -20.32
N ALA A 227 -0.86 -20.25 -20.23
CA ALA A 227 -2.31 -20.24 -20.08
C ALA A 227 -2.75 -19.59 -18.77
N CYS A 228 -1.90 -19.61 -17.73
CA CYS A 228 -2.11 -18.92 -16.45
C CYS A 228 -1.60 -17.47 -16.45
N GLY A 229 -1.07 -16.97 -17.58
CA GLY A 229 -0.62 -15.59 -17.73
C GLY A 229 0.73 -15.27 -17.08
N PHE A 230 1.63 -16.27 -16.97
CA PHE A 230 3.01 -16.09 -16.54
C PHE A 230 3.98 -16.24 -17.72
N THR A 231 5.16 -15.63 -17.55
CA THR A 231 6.24 -15.67 -18.56
C THR A 231 7.42 -16.54 -18.13
N SER A 232 7.48 -16.91 -16.85
CA SER A 232 8.57 -17.69 -16.27
C SER A 232 8.09 -18.58 -15.12
N VAL A 233 8.86 -19.63 -14.83
CA VAL A 233 8.65 -20.55 -13.70
C VAL A 233 9.82 -20.45 -12.73
N TYR A 234 9.60 -20.82 -11.47
CA TYR A 234 10.70 -21.07 -10.53
C TYR A 234 11.50 -22.28 -11.05
N ALA A 235 12.80 -22.09 -11.24
CA ALA A 235 13.66 -23.14 -11.80
C ALA A 235 13.69 -24.39 -10.89
N VAL A 236 13.79 -24.18 -9.59
CA VAL A 236 13.84 -25.23 -8.55
C VAL A 236 12.81 -24.95 -7.50
N CYS A 237 12.02 -25.95 -7.13
CA CYS A 237 11.06 -25.94 -6.04
C CYS A 237 11.07 -27.32 -5.35
N GLY A 238 10.64 -27.35 -4.09
CA GLY A 238 10.12 -28.57 -3.49
C GLY A 238 8.68 -28.82 -3.93
N GLN A 239 7.83 -29.27 -3.00
CA GLN A 239 6.39 -29.37 -3.29
C GLN A 239 5.73 -28.00 -3.42
N THR A 240 6.27 -26.97 -2.76
CA THR A 240 5.75 -25.60 -2.78
C THR A 240 6.70 -24.66 -3.54
N TYR A 241 6.22 -23.47 -3.94
CA TYR A 241 7.15 -22.39 -4.27
C TYR A 241 7.86 -21.90 -3.00
N PRO A 242 9.03 -21.25 -3.13
CA PRO A 242 9.76 -20.75 -1.96
C PRO A 242 8.89 -19.80 -1.12
N ARG A 243 8.57 -20.15 0.13
CA ARG A 243 7.73 -19.31 1.01
C ARG A 243 8.34 -17.93 1.31
N LYS A 244 9.61 -17.74 1.00
CA LYS A 244 10.27 -16.43 0.97
C LYS A 244 9.54 -15.43 0.07
N VAL A 245 8.84 -15.87 -0.97
CA VAL A 245 8.03 -15.02 -1.84
C VAL A 245 6.89 -14.34 -1.08
N ASP A 246 6.21 -15.07 -0.20
CA ASP A 246 5.16 -14.51 0.66
C ASP A 246 5.72 -13.43 1.59
N ALA A 247 6.89 -13.71 2.20
CA ALA A 247 7.59 -12.75 3.05
C ALA A 247 7.97 -11.47 2.29
N GLN A 248 8.44 -11.59 1.05
CA GLN A 248 8.76 -10.44 0.19
C GLN A 248 7.52 -9.63 -0.19
N ILE A 249 6.41 -10.30 -0.50
CA ILE A 249 5.14 -9.63 -0.80
C ILE A 249 4.67 -8.83 0.41
N VAL A 250 4.56 -9.46 1.58
CA VAL A 250 4.05 -8.78 2.78
C VAL A 250 5.00 -7.68 3.25
N ALA A 251 6.32 -7.85 3.10
CA ALA A 251 7.28 -6.78 3.36
C ALA A 251 7.07 -5.55 2.47
N ALA A 252 6.79 -5.76 1.18
CA ALA A 252 6.48 -4.65 0.27
C ALA A 252 5.15 -3.95 0.64
N LEU A 253 4.11 -4.71 1.00
CA LEU A 253 2.85 -4.14 1.51
C LEU A 253 3.07 -3.38 2.83
N THR A 254 3.97 -3.85 3.68
CA THR A 254 4.35 -3.17 4.94
C THR A 254 5.01 -1.83 4.65
N GLY A 255 5.84 -1.71 3.62
CA GLY A 255 6.41 -0.42 3.18
C GLY A 255 5.32 0.63 2.98
N VAL A 256 4.25 0.26 2.27
CA VAL A 256 3.07 1.13 2.07
C VAL A 256 2.45 1.58 3.40
N ALA A 257 2.37 0.66 4.38
CA ALA A 257 1.83 0.98 5.70
C ALA A 257 2.69 2.01 6.45
N LEU A 258 4.03 1.95 6.30
CA LEU A 258 4.95 2.93 6.90
C LEU A 258 4.72 4.32 6.31
N SER A 259 4.58 4.43 4.99
CA SER A 259 4.32 5.70 4.30
C SER A 259 2.96 6.30 4.70
N VAL A 260 1.91 5.48 4.78
CA VAL A 260 0.59 5.91 5.25
C VAL A 260 0.66 6.41 6.69
N SER A 261 1.28 5.65 7.61
CA SER A 261 1.40 6.02 9.02
C SER A 261 2.15 7.35 9.18
N LYS A 262 3.27 7.52 8.47
CA LYS A 262 4.04 8.77 8.47
C LYS A 262 3.20 9.96 8.01
N MET A 263 2.51 9.86 6.89
CA MET A 263 1.65 10.93 6.36
C MET A 263 0.51 11.27 7.32
N THR A 264 -0.17 10.27 7.87
CA THR A 264 -1.33 10.48 8.77
C THR A 264 -0.92 11.08 10.12
N ASN A 265 0.25 10.75 10.65
CA ASN A 265 0.77 11.38 11.86
C ASN A 265 1.07 12.86 11.62
N ASP A 266 1.67 13.23 10.48
CA ASP A 266 1.88 14.65 10.13
C ASP A 266 0.52 15.39 9.99
N ILE A 267 -0.47 14.79 9.32
CA ILE A 267 -1.81 15.37 9.15
C ILE A 267 -2.48 15.61 10.53
N ARG A 268 -2.46 14.61 11.41
CA ARG A 268 -3.04 14.70 12.77
C ARG A 268 -2.40 15.84 13.57
N TYR A 269 -1.08 15.96 13.52
CA TYR A 269 -0.38 17.07 14.15
C TYR A 269 -0.81 18.42 13.56
N LEU A 270 -0.82 18.57 12.24
CA LEU A 270 -1.18 19.82 11.59
C LEU A 270 -2.65 20.20 11.81
N GLN A 271 -3.54 19.21 11.91
CA GLN A 271 -4.93 19.44 12.27
C GLN A 271 -5.08 19.88 13.74
N SER A 272 -4.29 19.33 14.65
CA SER A 272 -4.33 19.73 16.07
C SER A 272 -3.93 21.18 16.29
N VAL A 273 -3.06 21.72 15.44
CA VAL A 273 -2.64 23.13 15.46
C VAL A 273 -3.46 24.02 14.51
N GLY A 274 -4.47 23.46 13.82
CA GLY A 274 -5.42 24.16 12.97
C GLY A 274 -4.87 24.64 11.62
N GLU A 275 -3.70 24.15 11.17
CA GLU A 275 -3.09 24.56 9.90
C GLU A 275 -3.78 23.91 8.70
N LEU A 276 -4.20 22.65 8.85
CA LEU A 276 -4.96 21.92 7.84
C LEU A 276 -5.99 21.00 8.49
N GLU A 277 -6.91 20.47 7.67
CA GLU A 277 -7.96 19.54 8.09
C GLU A 277 -8.14 18.45 7.05
N GLU A 278 -8.40 17.22 7.49
CA GLU A 278 -8.80 16.14 6.59
C GLU A 278 -10.21 16.37 6.01
N PRO A 279 -10.56 15.73 4.87
CA PRO A 279 -11.88 15.93 4.28
C PRO A 279 -13.00 15.51 5.25
N PHE A 280 -13.95 16.43 5.45
CA PHE A 280 -15.10 16.24 6.34
C PHE A 280 -16.39 16.30 5.53
N GLY A 281 -17.22 15.25 5.62
CA GLY A 281 -18.50 15.18 4.88
C GLY A 281 -19.55 16.13 5.48
N ALA A 282 -20.39 16.71 4.61
CA ALA A 282 -21.43 17.66 5.05
C ALA A 282 -22.40 17.10 6.12
N LYS A 283 -22.64 15.79 6.10
CA LYS A 283 -23.49 15.10 7.08
C LYS A 283 -22.68 14.29 8.12
N GLN A 284 -21.36 14.39 8.08
CA GLN A 284 -20.50 13.64 8.99
C GLN A 284 -20.59 14.22 10.41
N ILE A 285 -20.67 13.36 11.41
CA ILE A 285 -20.62 13.72 12.82
C ILE A 285 -19.20 13.48 13.32
N GLY A 286 -18.52 14.53 13.75
CA GLY A 286 -17.14 14.43 14.25
C GLY A 286 -17.03 14.00 15.70
N SER A 287 -18.07 14.27 16.50
CA SER A 287 -18.16 13.92 17.92
C SER A 287 -19.62 13.79 18.33
N SER A 288 -19.94 12.77 19.11
CA SER A 288 -21.30 12.57 19.67
C SER A 288 -21.66 13.58 20.76
N ALA A 289 -20.67 14.20 21.41
CA ALA A 289 -20.86 15.10 22.53
C ALA A 289 -20.60 16.58 22.19
N MET A 290 -19.68 16.85 21.27
CA MET A 290 -19.23 18.21 20.94
C MET A 290 -19.46 18.50 19.47
N ALA A 291 -20.52 19.23 19.14
CA ALA A 291 -20.98 19.47 17.77
C ALA A 291 -19.93 20.15 16.85
N TYR A 292 -19.05 20.98 17.41
CA TYR A 292 -18.00 21.70 16.67
C TYR A 292 -16.76 20.85 16.39
N LYS A 293 -16.58 19.73 17.11
CA LYS A 293 -15.33 18.96 17.10
C LYS A 293 -15.23 18.09 15.86
N ARG A 294 -14.20 18.33 15.06
CA ARG A 294 -13.87 17.56 13.87
C ARG A 294 -12.62 16.73 14.11
N ASN A 295 -12.81 15.47 14.49
CA ASN A 295 -11.71 14.56 14.75
C ASN A 295 -11.09 14.08 13.42
N PRO A 296 -9.75 13.86 13.34
CA PRO A 296 -9.07 13.32 12.18
C PRO A 296 -9.31 11.80 12.05
N MET A 297 -10.58 11.38 11.95
CA MET A 297 -10.98 9.97 12.03
C MET A 297 -10.46 9.13 10.88
N ARG A 298 -10.28 9.71 9.68
CA ARG A 298 -9.72 8.98 8.53
C ARG A 298 -8.24 8.72 8.72
N SER A 299 -7.50 9.72 9.20
CA SER A 299 -6.08 9.59 9.51
C SER A 299 -5.85 8.58 10.65
N GLU A 300 -6.66 8.63 11.71
CA GLU A 300 -6.59 7.69 12.84
C GLU A 300 -6.89 6.26 12.41
N ARG A 301 -7.90 6.07 11.55
CA ARG A 301 -8.26 4.76 10.99
C ARG A 301 -7.17 4.22 10.08
N ALA A 302 -6.62 5.06 9.21
CA ALA A 302 -5.53 4.65 8.32
C ALA A 302 -4.29 4.21 9.12
N ASP A 303 -3.92 4.96 10.15
CA ASP A 303 -2.82 4.61 11.05
C ASP A 303 -3.09 3.31 11.84
N SER A 304 -4.33 3.11 12.29
CA SER A 304 -4.74 1.89 12.98
C SER A 304 -4.60 0.65 12.08
N LEU A 305 -5.09 0.71 10.84
CA LEU A 305 -4.97 -0.40 9.87
C LEU A 305 -3.51 -0.58 9.39
N ALA A 306 -2.74 0.49 9.29
CA ALA A 306 -1.31 0.42 9.00
C ALA A 306 -0.55 -0.35 10.09
N ARG A 307 -0.84 -0.10 11.38
CA ARG A 307 -0.26 -0.87 12.50
C ARG A 307 -0.61 -2.36 12.43
N LEU A 308 -1.84 -2.71 12.04
CA LEU A 308 -2.22 -4.10 11.82
C LEU A 308 -1.33 -4.71 10.73
N LEU A 309 -1.19 -4.07 9.57
CA LEU A 309 -0.38 -4.57 8.47
C LEU A 309 1.09 -4.71 8.85
N ILE A 310 1.64 -3.75 9.58
CA ILE A 310 3.01 -3.81 10.10
C ILE A 310 3.19 -5.03 11.03
N SER A 311 2.22 -5.32 11.90
CA SER A 311 2.28 -6.46 12.81
C SER A 311 2.21 -7.82 12.09
N LEU A 312 1.54 -7.89 10.93
CA LEU A 312 1.47 -9.11 10.13
C LEU A 312 2.78 -9.47 9.42
N CYS A 313 3.72 -8.52 9.29
CA CYS A 313 4.95 -8.70 8.50
C CYS A 313 5.82 -9.86 8.97
N SER A 314 5.91 -10.10 10.26
CA SER A 314 6.74 -11.16 10.84
C SER A 314 6.26 -12.58 10.54
N SER A 315 4.94 -12.76 10.37
CA SER A 315 4.33 -14.07 10.22
C SER A 315 4.81 -14.84 8.96
N PRO A 316 4.79 -14.28 7.74
CA PRO A 316 5.33 -14.98 6.58
C PRO A 316 6.86 -15.12 6.61
N GLN A 317 7.56 -14.26 7.33
CA GLN A 317 9.01 -14.41 7.56
C GLN A 317 9.31 -15.65 8.41
N MET A 318 8.57 -15.83 9.50
CA MET A 318 8.66 -17.03 10.35
C MET A 318 8.31 -18.29 9.55
N THR A 319 7.21 -18.25 8.77
CA THR A 319 6.81 -19.36 7.91
C THR A 319 7.91 -19.74 6.91
N ALA A 320 8.56 -18.75 6.28
CA ALA A 320 9.65 -19.00 5.34
C ALA A 320 10.88 -19.62 6.02
N ALA A 321 11.16 -19.25 7.27
CA ALA A 321 12.31 -19.71 8.03
C ALA A 321 12.16 -21.14 8.58
N THR A 322 10.92 -21.61 8.80
CA THR A 322 10.63 -22.87 9.48
C THR A 322 10.18 -24.00 8.55
N GLN A 323 10.24 -23.81 7.23
CA GLN A 323 9.93 -24.89 6.29
C GLN A 323 10.96 -26.02 6.37
N PHE A 324 10.49 -27.28 6.42
CA PHE A 324 11.34 -28.46 6.42
C PHE A 324 11.38 -29.15 5.07
N LEU A 325 12.58 -29.45 4.59
CA LEU A 325 12.85 -30.24 3.39
C LEU A 325 11.98 -29.79 2.20
N GLU A 326 11.31 -30.70 1.51
CA GLU A 326 10.50 -30.38 0.33
C GLU A 326 9.10 -29.91 0.67
N ARG A 327 8.60 -30.18 1.88
CA ARG A 327 7.26 -29.79 2.34
C ARG A 327 7.08 -29.97 3.84
N THR A 328 6.46 -28.98 4.48
CA THR A 328 5.76 -29.09 5.75
C THR A 328 4.40 -28.41 5.63
N LEU A 329 3.40 -28.80 6.42
CA LEU A 329 2.02 -28.31 6.30
C LEU A 329 1.72 -27.14 7.25
N ASP A 330 2.64 -26.78 8.14
CA ASP A 330 2.50 -25.71 9.13
C ASP A 330 2.35 -24.30 8.50
N ASP A 331 2.70 -24.15 7.23
CA ASP A 331 2.45 -22.92 6.45
C ASP A 331 0.98 -22.71 6.10
N SER A 332 0.17 -23.76 5.99
CA SER A 332 -1.11 -23.75 5.31
C SER A 332 -2.15 -22.85 6.03
N ALA A 333 -2.40 -23.08 7.31
CA ALA A 333 -3.39 -22.33 8.08
C ALA A 333 -3.00 -20.86 8.22
N ASN A 334 -1.73 -20.61 8.55
CA ASN A 334 -1.17 -19.29 8.70
C ASN A 334 -1.31 -18.44 7.42
N ARG A 335 -0.89 -18.95 6.28
CA ARG A 335 -0.96 -18.26 4.97
C ARG A 335 -2.40 -17.93 4.56
N ARG A 336 -3.36 -18.81 4.86
CA ARG A 336 -4.79 -18.60 4.56
C ARG A 336 -5.38 -17.39 5.27
N ILE A 337 -4.78 -16.97 6.39
CA ILE A 337 -5.19 -15.80 7.19
C ILE A 337 -4.34 -14.59 6.80
N VAL A 338 -3.03 -14.69 6.95
CA VAL A 338 -2.11 -13.54 6.85
C VAL A 338 -2.08 -12.92 5.45
N MET A 339 -2.04 -13.74 4.40
CA MET A 339 -1.93 -13.20 3.04
C MET A 339 -3.17 -12.39 2.63
N PRO A 340 -4.41 -12.89 2.77
CA PRO A 340 -5.60 -12.08 2.48
C PRO A 340 -5.67 -10.81 3.33
N GLU A 341 -5.44 -10.92 4.64
CA GLU A 341 -5.53 -9.78 5.56
C GLU A 341 -4.50 -8.68 5.24
N ALA A 342 -3.28 -9.05 4.87
CA ALA A 342 -2.26 -8.09 4.47
C ALA A 342 -2.68 -7.29 3.21
N PHE A 343 -3.22 -7.95 2.19
CA PHE A 343 -3.71 -7.29 0.98
C PHE A 343 -4.95 -6.43 1.23
N LEU A 344 -5.92 -6.94 2.01
CA LEU A 344 -7.14 -6.21 2.36
C LEU A 344 -6.82 -4.96 3.20
N ALA A 345 -5.94 -5.07 4.18
CA ALA A 345 -5.49 -3.94 4.98
C ALA A 345 -4.75 -2.90 4.12
N CYS A 346 -3.86 -3.34 3.21
CA CYS A 346 -3.13 -2.46 2.31
C CYS A 346 -4.06 -1.71 1.35
N ASP A 347 -5.04 -2.38 0.75
CA ASP A 347 -6.06 -1.74 -0.11
C ASP A 347 -6.86 -0.69 0.67
N ALA A 348 -7.29 -1.03 1.90
CA ALA A 348 -8.06 -0.13 2.77
C ALA A 348 -7.29 1.15 3.12
N ILE A 349 -6.02 1.03 3.52
CA ILE A 349 -5.21 2.21 3.87
C ILE A 349 -4.91 3.09 2.65
N LEU A 350 -4.77 2.51 1.47
CA LEU A 350 -4.57 3.27 0.22
C LEU A 350 -5.83 4.02 -0.22
N LEU A 351 -7.03 3.44 -0.03
CA LEU A 351 -8.29 4.17 -0.24
C LEU A 351 -8.40 5.39 0.69
N LEU A 352 -8.01 5.22 1.96
CA LEU A 352 -7.95 6.33 2.93
C LEU A 352 -6.90 7.37 2.53
N ALA A 353 -5.69 6.94 2.16
CA ALA A 353 -4.61 7.83 1.73
C ALA A 353 -5.00 8.65 0.49
N ARG A 354 -5.66 8.03 -0.50
CA ARG A 354 -6.20 8.74 -1.67
C ARG A 354 -7.21 9.80 -1.27
N ALA A 355 -8.16 9.44 -0.38
CA ALA A 355 -9.19 10.36 0.06
C ALA A 355 -8.60 11.54 0.85
N LEU A 356 -7.61 11.29 1.70
CA LEU A 356 -6.86 12.32 2.42
C LEU A 356 -6.13 13.22 1.42
N GLY A 357 -5.24 12.67 0.58
CA GLY A 357 -4.42 13.44 -0.37
C GLY A 357 -5.23 14.31 -1.33
N GLY A 358 -6.43 13.85 -1.72
CA GLY A 358 -7.33 14.59 -2.62
C GLY A 358 -8.26 15.58 -1.95
N GLY A 359 -8.37 15.57 -0.61
CA GLY A 359 -9.39 16.34 0.11
C GLY A 359 -8.88 17.20 1.25
N LEU A 360 -7.56 17.30 1.48
CA LEU A 360 -7.00 18.17 2.52
C LEU A 360 -7.41 19.63 2.31
N THR A 361 -7.89 20.26 3.37
CA THR A 361 -8.20 21.68 3.44
C THR A 361 -7.11 22.40 4.22
N VAL A 362 -6.50 23.42 3.62
CA VAL A 362 -5.52 24.30 4.27
C VAL A 362 -6.24 25.54 4.78
N TYR A 363 -5.86 26.03 5.97
CA TYR A 363 -6.34 27.28 6.54
C TYR A 363 -5.27 28.38 6.44
N PRO A 364 -5.22 29.15 5.33
CA PRO A 364 -4.13 30.09 5.03
C PRO A 364 -3.90 31.12 6.13
N GLN A 365 -4.96 31.60 6.75
CA GLN A 365 -4.85 32.64 7.79
C GLN A 365 -4.23 32.09 9.08
N VAL A 366 -4.53 30.83 9.43
CA VAL A 366 -3.91 30.17 10.60
C VAL A 366 -2.43 29.93 10.33
N VAL A 367 -2.10 29.38 9.16
CA VAL A 367 -0.72 29.17 8.73
C VAL A 367 0.07 30.48 8.75
N ALA A 368 -0.46 31.54 8.14
CA ALA A 368 0.18 32.85 8.10
C ALA A 368 0.40 33.47 9.47
N ARG A 369 -0.58 33.32 10.39
CA ARG A 369 -0.44 33.78 11.78
C ARG A 369 0.70 33.05 12.48
N ARG A 370 0.75 31.72 12.42
CA ARG A 370 1.79 30.91 13.07
C ARG A 370 3.19 31.20 12.52
N VAL A 371 3.30 31.37 11.20
CA VAL A 371 4.57 31.80 10.59
C VAL A 371 4.97 33.17 11.13
N ARG A 372 4.08 34.15 11.16
CA ARG A 372 4.33 35.51 11.62
C ARG A 372 4.82 35.57 13.07
N GLU A 373 4.22 34.75 13.94
CA GLU A 373 4.60 34.63 15.34
C GLU A 373 6.02 34.08 15.56
N ALA A 374 6.43 33.09 14.72
CA ALA A 374 7.72 32.43 14.84
C ALA A 374 8.83 33.11 14.03
N LEU A 375 8.49 33.83 12.97
CA LEU A 375 9.43 34.36 11.98
C LEU A 375 10.53 35.23 12.56
N PRO A 376 10.31 36.12 13.57
CA PRO A 376 11.39 36.89 14.16
C PRO A 376 12.56 36.04 14.69
N PHE A 377 12.25 34.91 15.33
CA PHE A 377 13.28 33.95 15.77
C PHE A 377 13.96 33.23 14.64
N LEU A 378 13.20 32.80 13.62
CA LEU A 378 13.71 32.06 12.47
C LEU A 378 14.57 32.94 11.54
N ALA A 379 14.35 34.26 11.57
CA ALA A 379 15.06 35.24 10.74
C ALA A 379 16.34 35.78 11.36
N THR A 380 16.71 35.34 12.56
CA THR A 380 17.88 35.88 13.30
C THR A 380 19.20 35.78 12.51
N GLU A 381 19.37 34.71 11.70
CA GLU A 381 20.53 34.59 10.80
C GLU A 381 20.50 35.67 9.69
N ALA A 382 19.35 35.91 9.07
CA ALA A 382 19.20 36.92 8.03
C ALA A 382 19.42 38.34 8.61
N ILE A 383 18.96 38.61 9.84
CA ILE A 383 19.18 39.85 10.57
C ILE A 383 20.69 40.05 10.83
N LEU A 384 21.36 38.99 11.27
CA LEU A 384 22.83 38.99 11.46
C LEU A 384 23.55 39.36 10.17
N MET A 385 23.20 38.72 9.05
CA MET A 385 23.82 38.99 7.74
C MET A 385 23.54 40.42 7.29
N LEU A 386 22.35 40.94 7.49
CA LEU A 386 21.95 42.29 7.12
C LEU A 386 22.78 43.35 7.90
N ALA A 387 22.90 43.20 9.22
CA ALA A 387 23.72 44.11 10.06
C ALA A 387 25.21 44.02 9.69
N THR A 388 25.71 42.83 9.41
CA THR A 388 27.11 42.63 8.98
C THR A 388 27.37 43.29 7.63
N ALA A 389 26.42 43.22 6.68
CA ALA A 389 26.53 43.91 5.39
C ALA A 389 26.58 45.45 5.52
N GLN A 390 26.06 45.98 6.62
CA GLN A 390 26.18 47.45 6.99
C GLN A 390 27.43 47.75 7.76
N GLY A 391 28.42 46.86 7.83
CA GLY A 391 29.71 47.08 8.49
C GLY A 391 29.77 46.77 9.96
N ARG A 392 28.73 46.16 10.55
CA ARG A 392 28.71 45.78 11.98
C ARG A 392 29.53 44.50 12.20
N SER A 393 30.17 44.38 13.37
CA SER A 393 30.90 43.18 13.76
C SER A 393 29.96 42.00 13.90
N ARG A 394 30.21 40.93 13.11
CA ARG A 394 29.40 39.73 13.17
C ARG A 394 29.31 39.10 14.55
N GLN A 395 30.41 39.07 15.31
CA GLN A 395 30.49 38.50 16.64
C GLN A 395 29.66 39.31 17.65
N THR A 396 29.79 40.64 17.59
CA THR A 396 29.03 41.54 18.46
C THR A 396 27.53 41.42 18.17
N VAL A 397 27.13 41.51 16.91
CA VAL A 397 25.74 41.39 16.48
C VAL A 397 25.15 40.02 16.91
N HIS A 398 25.87 38.91 16.70
CA HIS A 398 25.44 37.59 17.14
C HIS A 398 25.22 37.51 18.64
N ALA A 399 26.15 38.03 19.45
CA ALA A 399 26.00 38.06 20.91
C ALA A 399 24.76 38.88 21.36
N ARG A 400 24.55 40.07 20.72
CA ARG A 400 23.39 40.92 20.99
C ARG A 400 22.07 40.25 20.58
N ILE A 401 21.98 39.70 19.39
CA ILE A 401 20.80 38.93 18.91
C ILE A 401 20.48 37.78 19.89
N ARG A 402 21.50 37.03 20.32
CA ARG A 402 21.30 35.95 21.31
C ARG A 402 20.68 36.48 22.61
N THR A 403 21.19 37.58 23.17
CA THR A 403 20.66 38.18 24.39
C THR A 403 19.19 38.60 24.23
N HIS A 404 18.87 39.28 23.11
CA HIS A 404 17.51 39.74 22.83
C HIS A 404 16.57 38.53 22.53
N ALA A 405 17.02 37.49 21.83
CA ALA A 405 16.24 36.31 21.59
C ALA A 405 15.89 35.54 22.86
N MET A 406 16.82 35.43 23.81
CA MET A 406 16.56 34.83 25.12
C MET A 406 15.52 35.62 25.91
N ALA A 407 15.62 36.95 25.93
CA ALA A 407 14.66 37.82 26.63
C ALA A 407 13.27 37.74 25.96
N ALA A 408 13.19 37.80 24.64
CA ALA A 408 11.93 37.64 23.89
C ALA A 408 11.30 36.25 24.09
N THR A 409 12.13 35.19 24.19
CA THR A 409 11.64 33.86 24.52
C THR A 409 10.97 33.78 25.87
N LEU A 410 11.56 34.42 26.88
CA LEU A 410 10.95 34.52 28.23
C LEU A 410 9.62 35.31 28.21
N GLN A 411 9.55 36.40 27.46
CA GLN A 411 8.35 37.19 27.25
C GLN A 411 7.22 36.34 26.64
N VAL A 412 7.53 35.59 25.56
CA VAL A 412 6.54 34.71 24.91
C VAL A 412 6.08 33.59 25.85
N ARG A 413 7.01 33.00 26.63
CA ARG A 413 6.67 31.97 27.63
C ARG A 413 5.81 32.49 28.78
N ALA A 414 5.91 33.78 29.08
CA ALA A 414 5.05 34.46 30.03
C ALA A 414 3.67 34.87 29.45
N GLY A 415 3.38 34.46 28.20
CA GLY A 415 2.12 34.78 27.51
C GLY A 415 2.10 36.14 26.80
N GLY A 416 3.23 36.85 26.75
CA GLY A 416 3.35 38.12 26.05
C GLY A 416 3.61 37.93 24.54
N ALA A 417 3.49 39.02 23.78
CA ALA A 417 3.84 39.04 22.36
C ALA A 417 5.35 38.89 22.13
N ASN A 418 5.72 38.39 20.97
CA ASN A 418 7.10 38.31 20.54
C ASN A 418 7.60 39.72 20.15
N ASP A 419 8.44 40.30 21.01
CA ASP A 419 9.00 41.65 20.87
C ASP A 419 10.45 41.67 20.42
N LEU A 420 10.93 40.56 19.77
CA LEU A 420 12.31 40.44 19.38
C LEU A 420 12.76 41.51 18.37
N LEU A 421 11.92 41.88 17.41
CA LEU A 421 12.26 42.88 16.40
C LEU A 421 12.37 44.27 17.02
N GLU A 422 11.51 44.62 17.96
CA GLU A 422 11.55 45.87 18.72
C GLU A 422 12.81 45.99 19.58
N ARG A 423 13.21 44.90 20.25
CA ARG A 423 14.46 44.82 21.02
C ARG A 423 15.68 44.98 20.13
N ILE A 424 15.70 44.33 19.00
CA ILE A 424 16.79 44.43 18.02
C ILE A 424 16.88 45.86 17.43
N ALA A 425 15.72 46.48 17.12
CA ALA A 425 15.67 47.83 16.58
C ALA A 425 16.13 48.91 17.59
N ALA A 426 15.92 48.66 18.86
CA ALA A 426 16.36 49.56 19.93
C ALA A 426 17.87 49.43 20.26
N ASP A 427 18.56 48.43 19.71
CA ASP A 427 19.96 48.17 20.00
C ASP A 427 20.89 48.87 19.03
N PRO A 428 21.66 49.93 19.46
CA PRO A 428 22.55 50.68 18.57
C PRO A 428 23.72 49.88 18.06
N GLU A 429 24.17 48.80 18.72
CA GLU A 429 25.21 47.89 18.27
C GLU A 429 24.78 47.07 17.05
N ILE A 430 23.50 46.81 16.92
CA ILE A 430 22.95 46.12 15.73
C ILE A 430 22.69 47.15 14.62
N GLY A 431 22.15 48.30 14.93
CA GLY A 431 22.03 49.44 14.02
C GLY A 431 21.02 49.26 12.88
N LEU A 432 19.96 48.47 13.10
CA LEU A 432 18.87 48.25 12.15
C LEU A 432 17.58 48.86 12.67
N ASP A 433 16.90 49.69 11.89
CA ASP A 433 15.64 50.25 12.28
C ASP A 433 14.48 49.24 12.12
N LEU A 434 13.37 49.45 12.88
CA LEU A 434 12.21 48.55 12.89
C LEU A 434 11.53 48.41 11.51
N ARG A 435 11.50 49.46 10.69
CA ARG A 435 10.89 49.40 9.35
C ARG A 435 11.70 48.49 8.43
N THR A 436 13.03 48.60 8.49
CA THR A 436 13.93 47.71 7.77
C THR A 436 13.73 46.26 8.19
N LEU A 437 13.70 45.97 9.48
CA LEU A 437 13.44 44.63 10.01
C LEU A 437 12.09 44.08 9.54
N GLN A 438 11.01 44.88 9.70
CA GLN A 438 9.66 44.45 9.28
C GLN A 438 9.54 44.19 7.78
N ARG A 439 10.24 44.99 6.94
CA ARG A 439 10.28 44.76 5.46
C ARG A 439 10.92 43.41 5.12
N GLU A 440 11.90 42.99 5.91
CA GLU A 440 12.59 41.72 5.71
C GLU A 440 11.76 40.52 6.19
N MET A 441 10.78 40.69 7.06
CA MET A 441 9.90 39.64 7.62
C MET A 441 8.84 39.17 6.62
N ARG A 442 9.22 38.89 5.39
CA ARG A 442 8.32 38.32 4.36
C ARG A 442 8.57 36.82 4.28
N PRO A 443 7.60 35.95 4.63
CA PRO A 443 7.80 34.50 4.66
C PRO A 443 8.39 33.92 3.37
N GLN A 444 8.02 34.50 2.21
CA GLN A 444 8.47 34.06 0.89
C GLN A 444 10.02 34.17 0.69
N ARG A 445 10.70 35.02 1.46
CA ARG A 445 12.18 35.12 1.42
C ARG A 445 12.86 33.93 2.10
N PHE A 446 12.14 33.20 2.95
CA PHE A 446 12.68 32.14 3.79
C PHE A 446 12.31 30.72 3.31
N VAL A 447 11.52 30.60 2.25
CA VAL A 447 11.15 29.27 1.69
C VAL A 447 12.26 28.62 0.87
N GLY A 448 13.34 29.34 0.59
CA GLY A 448 14.45 28.83 -0.22
C GLY A 448 14.00 28.33 -1.59
N CYS A 449 14.54 27.20 -2.01
CA CYS A 449 14.21 26.54 -3.27
C CYS A 449 12.97 25.62 -3.20
N ALA A 450 12.21 25.62 -2.10
CA ALA A 450 11.11 24.70 -1.91
C ALA A 450 10.08 24.71 -3.06
N PRO A 451 9.61 25.85 -3.59
CA PRO A 451 8.66 25.86 -4.71
C PRO A 451 9.24 25.26 -6.01
N ALA A 452 10.53 25.53 -6.30
CA ALA A 452 11.22 25.00 -7.48
C ALA A 452 11.43 23.49 -7.34
N GLN A 453 11.90 23.01 -6.18
CA GLN A 453 12.07 21.59 -5.90
C GLN A 453 10.78 20.80 -6.09
N VAL A 454 9.61 21.32 -5.64
CA VAL A 454 8.32 20.69 -5.87
C VAL A 454 8.01 20.61 -7.36
N ALA A 455 8.19 21.72 -8.10
CA ALA A 455 7.90 21.78 -9.53
C ALA A 455 8.76 20.80 -10.34
N GLU A 456 10.06 20.76 -10.05
CA GLU A 456 11.06 19.89 -10.69
C GLU A 456 10.75 18.41 -10.39
N TYR A 457 10.54 18.05 -9.12
CA TYR A 457 10.20 16.70 -8.72
C TYR A 457 8.92 16.19 -9.41
N LEU A 458 7.87 17.02 -9.44
CA LEU A 458 6.64 16.65 -10.14
C LEU A 458 6.84 16.49 -11.65
N ALA A 459 7.70 17.31 -12.26
CA ALA A 459 7.93 17.30 -13.70
C ALA A 459 8.80 16.11 -14.14
N HIS A 460 9.86 15.82 -13.39
CA HIS A 460 10.91 14.89 -13.82
C HIS A 460 10.72 13.47 -13.28
N ASP A 461 10.11 13.30 -12.10
CA ASP A 461 9.94 12.01 -11.45
C ASP A 461 8.48 11.51 -11.53
N VAL A 462 7.55 12.26 -10.95
CA VAL A 462 6.17 11.76 -10.73
C VAL A 462 5.36 11.68 -12.03
N ARG A 463 5.33 12.76 -12.82
CA ARG A 463 4.54 12.78 -14.06
C ARG A 463 4.99 11.76 -15.11
N PRO A 464 6.30 11.57 -15.38
CA PRO A 464 6.76 10.52 -16.29
C PRO A 464 6.43 9.11 -15.81
N LEU A 465 6.55 8.84 -14.50
CA LEU A 465 6.17 7.58 -13.90
C LEU A 465 4.68 7.29 -14.14
N LEU A 466 3.78 8.24 -13.80
CA LEU A 466 2.34 8.10 -13.96
C LEU A 466 1.90 8.01 -15.43
N ARG A 467 2.60 8.68 -16.37
CA ARG A 467 2.32 8.58 -17.81
C ARG A 467 2.68 7.20 -18.37
N ARG A 468 3.75 6.59 -17.88
CA ARG A 468 4.19 5.24 -18.33
C ARG A 468 3.37 4.13 -17.70
N TYR A 469 2.78 4.37 -16.53
CA TYR A 469 2.01 3.36 -15.84
C TYR A 469 0.72 3.02 -16.58
N ARG A 470 0.50 1.73 -16.83
CA ARG A 470 -0.77 1.18 -17.35
C ARG A 470 -1.49 0.49 -16.21
N ARG A 471 -2.73 0.89 -15.96
CA ARG A 471 -3.55 0.26 -14.91
C ARG A 471 -3.67 -1.24 -15.17
N ALA A 472 -3.61 -2.01 -14.10
CA ALA A 472 -3.81 -3.45 -14.16
C ALA A 472 -5.29 -3.80 -14.38
N PHE A 473 -6.19 -2.96 -13.86
CA PHE A 473 -7.63 -3.14 -13.96
C PHE A 473 -8.33 -1.82 -14.33
N PRO A 474 -9.54 -1.88 -14.92
CA PRO A 474 -10.40 -0.70 -15.07
C PRO A 474 -10.62 -0.03 -13.72
N ASP A 475 -10.83 1.29 -13.72
CA ASP A 475 -11.18 2.01 -12.49
C ASP A 475 -12.52 1.48 -11.97
N ASP A 476 -12.53 1.01 -10.74
CA ASP A 476 -13.73 0.51 -10.06
C ASP A 476 -14.45 1.61 -9.28
N ASN A 477 -13.95 2.86 -9.37
CA ASN A 477 -14.46 4.00 -8.60
C ASN A 477 -14.61 3.71 -7.10
N ALA A 478 -13.81 2.78 -6.58
CA ALA A 478 -13.89 2.37 -5.19
C ALA A 478 -13.77 3.60 -4.28
N ARG A 479 -14.78 3.75 -3.43
CA ARG A 479 -14.88 4.83 -2.44
C ARG A 479 -14.97 4.20 -1.05
N LEU A 480 -14.67 5.00 -0.05
CA LEU A 480 -14.91 4.62 1.33
C LEU A 480 -16.42 4.45 1.53
N SER A 481 -16.82 3.32 2.10
CA SER A 481 -18.23 2.98 2.33
C SER A 481 -18.81 3.62 3.60
N TYR A 482 -18.03 4.44 4.32
CA TYR A 482 -18.39 5.04 5.62
C TYR A 482 -17.77 6.43 5.77
#